data_daa968ea3c7598ad972175e39f0f837f
#
_entry.id   daa968ea3c7598ad972175e39f0f837f
#
_cell.length_a   1.000
_cell.length_b   1.000
_cell.length_c   1.000
_cell.angle_alpha   90.00
_cell.angle_beta   90.00
_cell.angle_gamma   90.00
#
_symmetry.space_group_name_H-M   'P 1'
#
loop_
_entity.id
_entity.type
_entity.pdbx_description
1 polymer ?
#
loop_
_entity_poly.entity_id
_entity_poly.type
_entity_poly.pdbx_seq_one_letter_code
_entity_poly.pdbx_strand_id
1 'polypeptide(L)'
;MASARDREEAARLLWNEHYAPLAGWCAALVGDRDAAHDIASEAFARLLSRWFTVHDPKGYLYVTATNLVRDRWRREQRDRRLQTRLEECTPVSTPATDPWLRDMVERLPDRLRIPVLLHYSADMSVAEVAAALKKPEGTIKRMLYDARARLASWLEDGR
;
A
#
# COMPACT_ATOMS: atom_id res chain seq x y z
N MET A 1 16.73 28.71 -7.58
CA MET A 1 15.31 28.47 -7.23
C MET A 1 14.66 27.78 -8.43
N ALA A 2 14.10 26.60 -8.23
CA ALA A 2 13.35 25.93 -9.27
C ALA A 2 12.13 26.76 -9.67
N SER A 3 11.93 26.99 -10.95
CA SER A 3 10.82 27.78 -11.44
C SER A 3 9.50 27.05 -11.24
N ALA A 4 8.37 27.77 -11.27
CA ALA A 4 7.06 27.13 -11.18
C ALA A 4 6.85 26.07 -12.28
N ARG A 5 7.43 26.27 -13.45
CA ARG A 5 7.42 25.31 -14.57
C ARG A 5 8.20 24.05 -14.26
N ASP A 6 9.40 24.18 -13.64
CA ASP A 6 10.23 23.02 -13.29
C ASP A 6 9.52 22.15 -12.25
N ARG A 7 8.79 22.77 -11.33
CA ARG A 7 7.97 22.07 -10.33
C ARG A 7 6.80 21.31 -10.98
N GLU A 8 6.09 21.96 -11.89
CA GLU A 8 4.96 21.35 -12.58
C GLU A 8 5.41 20.15 -13.42
N GLU A 9 6.53 20.28 -14.10
CA GLU A 9 7.12 19.20 -14.89
C GLU A 9 7.58 18.03 -13.99
N ALA A 10 8.28 18.33 -12.91
CA ALA A 10 8.71 17.32 -11.95
C ALA A 10 7.51 16.59 -11.29
N ALA A 11 6.46 17.34 -10.94
CA ALA A 11 5.23 16.75 -10.41
C ALA A 11 4.51 15.86 -11.43
N ARG A 12 4.49 16.26 -12.70
CA ARG A 12 3.90 15.47 -13.79
C ARG A 12 4.69 14.19 -14.06
N LEU A 13 6.01 14.25 -14.05
CA LEU A 13 6.87 13.06 -14.21
C LEU A 13 6.64 12.08 -13.06
N LEU A 14 6.60 12.59 -11.83
CA LEU A 14 6.33 11.77 -10.65
C LEU A 14 4.96 11.11 -10.71
N TRP A 15 3.94 11.85 -11.15
CA TRP A 15 2.60 11.31 -11.36
C TRP A 15 2.60 10.17 -12.37
N ASN A 16 3.21 10.39 -13.54
CA ASN A 16 3.25 9.39 -14.60
C ASN A 16 3.99 8.11 -14.16
N GLU A 17 5.02 8.26 -13.33
CA GLU A 17 5.82 7.13 -12.85
C GLU A 17 5.16 6.37 -11.70
N HIS A 18 4.52 7.07 -10.77
CA HIS A 18 4.12 6.47 -9.48
C HIS A 18 2.61 6.37 -9.25
N TYR A 19 1.76 7.08 -10.00
CA TYR A 19 0.32 7.08 -9.71
C TYR A 19 -0.32 5.70 -9.94
N ALA A 20 -0.13 5.10 -11.10
CA ALA A 20 -0.74 3.81 -11.42
C ALA A 20 -0.23 2.67 -10.51
N PRO A 21 1.09 2.55 -10.23
CA PRO A 21 1.59 1.59 -9.25
C PRO A 21 1.03 1.82 -7.85
N LEU A 22 0.93 3.06 -7.38
CA LEU A 22 0.38 3.39 -6.07
C LEU A 22 -1.10 3.06 -5.98
N ALA A 23 -1.89 3.41 -6.98
CA ALA A 23 -3.31 3.09 -7.05
C ALA A 23 -3.55 1.57 -7.09
N GLY A 24 -2.74 0.83 -7.84
CA GLY A 24 -2.77 -0.64 -7.87
C GLY A 24 -2.42 -1.26 -6.51
N TRP A 25 -1.42 -0.72 -5.83
CA TRP A 25 -1.05 -1.14 -4.48
C TRP A 25 -2.18 -0.87 -3.47
N CYS A 26 -2.79 0.30 -3.53
CA CYS A 26 -3.96 0.62 -2.68
C CYS A 26 -5.13 -0.32 -2.97
N ALA A 27 -5.41 -0.62 -4.24
CA ALA A 27 -6.50 -1.52 -4.64
C ALA A 27 -6.32 -2.94 -4.09
N ALA A 28 -5.09 -3.44 -4.06
CA ALA A 28 -4.75 -4.72 -3.45
C ALA A 28 -5.02 -4.76 -1.94
N LEU A 29 -4.93 -3.62 -1.26
CA LEU A 29 -5.16 -3.51 0.18
C LEU A 29 -6.64 -3.26 0.55
N VAL A 30 -7.34 -2.42 -0.20
CA VAL A 30 -8.72 -2.02 0.16
C VAL A 30 -9.80 -2.81 -0.58
N GLY A 31 -9.46 -3.51 -1.67
CA GLY A 31 -10.41 -4.30 -2.45
C GLY A 31 -11.47 -3.50 -3.22
N ASP A 32 -11.33 -2.18 -3.28
CA ASP A 32 -12.24 -1.25 -3.97
C ASP A 32 -11.42 -0.29 -4.82
N ARG A 33 -11.69 -0.28 -6.12
CA ARG A 33 -10.94 0.50 -7.10
C ARG A 33 -11.14 2.00 -6.94
N ASP A 34 -12.35 2.45 -6.67
CA ASP A 34 -12.68 3.87 -6.50
C ASP A 34 -12.03 4.40 -5.22
N ALA A 35 -12.11 3.66 -4.13
CA ALA A 35 -11.42 3.98 -2.89
C ALA A 35 -9.89 4.02 -3.05
N ALA A 36 -9.31 3.11 -3.84
CA ALA A 36 -7.89 3.10 -4.13
C ALA A 36 -7.45 4.35 -4.90
N HIS A 37 -8.22 4.79 -5.89
CA HIS A 37 -7.98 6.03 -6.61
C HIS A 37 -8.10 7.26 -5.71
N ASP A 38 -9.08 7.30 -4.82
CA ASP A 38 -9.23 8.38 -3.84
C ASP A 38 -8.03 8.47 -2.92
N ILE A 39 -7.54 7.34 -2.41
CA ILE A 39 -6.36 7.28 -1.56
C ILE A 39 -5.11 7.75 -2.31
N ALA A 40 -4.87 7.24 -3.52
CA ALA A 40 -3.73 7.63 -4.33
C ALA A 40 -3.75 9.12 -4.67
N SER A 41 -4.90 9.65 -5.07
CA SER A 41 -5.09 11.07 -5.36
C SER A 41 -4.87 11.94 -4.14
N GLU A 42 -5.37 11.56 -2.98
CA GLU A 42 -5.15 12.27 -1.72
C GLU A 42 -3.68 12.26 -1.31
N ALA A 43 -2.98 11.12 -1.47
CA ALA A 43 -1.55 11.03 -1.19
C ALA A 43 -0.74 12.00 -2.08
N PHE A 44 -1.07 12.08 -3.37
CA PHE A 44 -0.46 13.03 -4.29
C PHE A 44 -0.79 14.49 -3.94
N ALA A 45 -2.04 14.80 -3.60
CA ALA A 45 -2.44 16.15 -3.18
C ALA A 45 -1.65 16.62 -1.96
N ARG A 46 -1.46 15.74 -0.97
CA ARG A 46 -0.63 16.03 0.21
C ARG A 46 0.84 16.21 -0.12
N LEU A 47 1.38 15.39 -1.03
CA LEU A 47 2.75 15.55 -1.50
C LEU A 47 2.95 16.90 -2.18
N LEU A 48 2.05 17.28 -3.10
CA LEU A 48 2.13 18.55 -3.82
C LEU A 48 2.06 19.75 -2.88
N SER A 49 1.26 19.68 -1.83
CA SER A 49 1.18 20.74 -0.82
C SER A 49 2.46 20.88 0.01
N ARG A 50 3.28 19.84 0.06
CA ARG A 50 4.54 19.80 0.84
C ARG A 50 5.78 19.63 -0.05
N TRP A 51 5.68 19.89 -1.32
CA TRP A 51 6.70 19.61 -2.33
C TRP A 51 8.12 20.02 -1.93
N PHE A 52 8.27 21.20 -1.35
CA PHE A 52 9.59 21.74 -0.99
C PHE A 52 10.20 21.15 0.29
N THR A 53 9.41 20.44 1.07
CA THR A 53 9.85 19.86 2.35
C THR A 53 10.07 18.36 2.29
N VAL A 54 9.63 17.72 1.21
CA VAL A 54 9.72 16.26 1.03
C VAL A 54 10.99 15.92 0.25
N HIS A 55 11.91 15.18 0.88
CA HIS A 55 13.15 14.75 0.25
C HIS A 55 13.02 13.45 -0.53
N ASP A 56 12.10 12.56 -0.12
CA ASP A 56 11.79 11.31 -0.79
C ASP A 56 10.30 11.26 -1.17
N PRO A 57 9.94 11.70 -2.37
CA PRO A 57 8.55 11.75 -2.82
C PRO A 57 7.89 10.36 -2.88
N LYS A 58 8.60 9.33 -3.36
CA LYS A 58 8.08 7.96 -3.42
C LYS A 58 7.77 7.43 -2.03
N GLY A 59 8.72 7.51 -1.11
CA GLY A 59 8.53 7.10 0.28
C GLY A 59 7.37 7.83 0.94
N TYR A 60 7.26 9.14 0.74
CA TYR A 60 6.16 9.96 1.25
C TYR A 60 4.79 9.48 0.73
N LEU A 61 4.67 9.19 -0.57
CA LEU A 61 3.43 8.68 -1.17
C LEU A 61 2.98 7.37 -0.51
N TYR A 62 3.87 6.39 -0.38
CA TYR A 62 3.54 5.09 0.19
C TYR A 62 3.27 5.16 1.70
N VAL A 63 3.98 6.01 2.46
CA VAL A 63 3.69 6.28 3.88
C VAL A 63 2.30 6.89 4.03
N THR A 64 2.00 7.92 3.24
CA THR A 64 0.71 8.62 3.29
C THR A 64 -0.43 7.68 2.90
N ALA A 65 -0.27 6.92 1.81
CA ALA A 65 -1.26 5.95 1.37
C ALA A 65 -1.47 4.84 2.42
N THR A 66 -0.42 4.32 3.05
CA THR A 66 -0.52 3.33 4.13
C THR A 66 -1.34 3.85 5.30
N ASN A 67 -1.12 5.09 5.71
CA ASN A 67 -1.90 5.71 6.78
C ASN A 67 -3.37 5.88 6.40
N LEU A 68 -3.66 6.30 5.17
CA LEU A 68 -5.02 6.43 4.65
C LEU A 68 -5.74 5.08 4.57
N VAL A 69 -5.06 4.02 4.12
CA VAL A 69 -5.58 2.65 4.11
C VAL A 69 -5.93 2.19 5.51
N ARG A 70 -5.03 2.40 6.49
CA ARG A 70 -5.27 2.05 7.89
C ARG A 70 -6.46 2.78 8.49
N ASP A 71 -6.59 4.09 8.20
CA ASP A 71 -7.71 4.89 8.66
C ASP A 71 -9.04 4.41 8.07
N ARG A 72 -9.02 3.99 6.78
CA ARG A 72 -10.17 3.37 6.14
C ARG A 72 -10.56 2.06 6.82
N TRP A 73 -9.60 1.16 7.08
CA TRP A 73 -9.88 -0.10 7.77
C TRP A 73 -10.47 0.09 9.16
N ARG A 74 -9.98 1.09 9.91
CA ARG A 74 -10.52 1.42 11.24
C ARG A 74 -11.97 1.90 11.14
N ARG A 75 -12.31 2.70 10.12
CA ARG A 75 -13.69 3.15 9.87
C ARG A 75 -14.59 1.99 9.47
N GLU A 76 -14.14 1.12 8.57
CA GLU A 76 -14.88 -0.07 8.14
C GLU A 76 -15.12 -1.04 9.30
N GLN A 77 -14.16 -1.24 10.20
CA GLN A 77 -14.34 -2.05 11.40
C GLN A 77 -15.37 -1.46 12.35
N ARG A 78 -15.39 -0.13 12.52
CA ARG A 78 -16.41 0.54 13.33
C ARG A 78 -17.80 0.39 12.72
N ASP A 79 -17.92 0.55 11.41
CA ASP A 79 -19.18 0.42 10.68
C ASP A 79 -19.70 -1.02 10.72
N ARG A 80 -18.82 -2.03 10.63
CA ARG A 80 -19.19 -3.46 10.77
C ARG A 80 -19.69 -3.80 12.17
N ARG A 81 -19.18 -3.15 13.21
CA ARG A 81 -19.68 -3.31 14.58
C ARG A 81 -21.09 -2.71 14.76
N LEU A 82 -21.45 -1.72 13.94
CA LEU A 82 -22.75 -1.07 13.93
C LEU A 82 -23.75 -1.72 12.97
N GLN A 83 -23.28 -2.43 11.94
CA GLN A 83 -24.10 -3.12 10.94
C GLN A 83 -23.82 -4.62 10.98
N THR A 84 -24.75 -5.38 11.55
CA THR A 84 -24.80 -6.85 11.45
C THR A 84 -25.32 -7.31 10.08
N ARG A 85 -24.74 -6.86 8.96
CA ARG A 85 -25.11 -7.34 7.62
C ARG A 85 -23.89 -7.47 6.71
N LEU A 86 -23.75 -8.72 6.25
CA LEU A 86 -22.90 -9.20 5.17
C LEU A 86 -23.20 -8.46 3.87
N GLU A 87 -22.21 -7.72 3.35
CA GLU A 87 -22.11 -7.45 1.92
C GLU A 87 -20.79 -8.03 1.44
N GLU A 88 -20.90 -8.93 0.45
CA GLU A 88 -19.76 -9.56 -0.19
C GLU A 88 -18.89 -8.52 -0.89
N CYS A 89 -17.63 -8.38 -0.45
CA CYS A 89 -16.64 -7.60 -1.16
C CYS A 89 -16.29 -8.29 -2.49
N THR A 90 -16.63 -7.68 -3.59
CA THR A 90 -16.22 -8.13 -4.92
C THR A 90 -14.71 -7.91 -5.07
N PRO A 91 -13.91 -8.95 -5.40
CA PRO A 91 -12.47 -8.78 -5.55
C PRO A 91 -12.15 -7.89 -6.76
N VAL A 92 -11.37 -6.85 -6.53
CA VAL A 92 -10.85 -5.98 -7.60
C VAL A 92 -9.64 -6.62 -8.25
N SER A 93 -9.76 -6.87 -9.54
CA SER A 93 -8.69 -7.40 -10.36
C SER A 93 -7.60 -6.36 -10.62
N THR A 94 -6.42 -6.56 -10.08
CA THR A 94 -5.21 -5.81 -10.45
C THR A 94 -4.54 -6.51 -11.64
N PRO A 95 -4.13 -5.79 -12.70
CA PRO A 95 -3.72 -6.41 -13.97
C PRO A 95 -2.41 -7.17 -13.99
N ALA A 96 -1.65 -7.23 -12.91
CA ALA A 96 -0.25 -7.70 -12.95
C ALA A 96 0.14 -8.76 -11.92
N THR A 97 -0.80 -9.33 -11.18
CA THR A 97 -0.48 -10.34 -10.17
C THR A 97 -1.30 -11.60 -10.44
N ASP A 98 -0.62 -12.75 -10.45
CA ASP A 98 -1.26 -14.04 -10.49
C ASP A 98 -2.41 -14.09 -9.45
N PRO A 99 -3.66 -14.40 -9.85
CA PRO A 99 -4.81 -14.41 -8.95
C PRO A 99 -4.60 -15.28 -7.72
N TRP A 100 -3.85 -16.36 -7.87
CA TRP A 100 -3.51 -17.27 -6.81
C TRP A 100 -2.54 -16.65 -5.77
N LEU A 101 -1.48 -15.96 -6.22
CA LEU A 101 -0.55 -15.26 -5.33
C LEU A 101 -1.25 -14.13 -4.56
N ARG A 102 -2.16 -13.44 -5.23
CA ARG A 102 -3.00 -12.41 -4.63
C ARG A 102 -3.86 -12.98 -3.50
N ASP A 103 -4.56 -14.09 -3.74
CA ASP A 103 -5.40 -14.75 -2.75
C ASP A 103 -4.58 -15.15 -1.51
N MET A 104 -3.38 -15.66 -1.70
CA MET A 104 -2.47 -16.00 -0.61
C MET A 104 -2.03 -14.76 0.20
N VAL A 105 -1.71 -13.66 -0.46
CA VAL A 105 -1.32 -12.41 0.23
C VAL A 105 -2.52 -11.83 0.99
N GLU A 106 -3.72 -11.91 0.44
CA GLU A 106 -4.94 -11.46 1.11
C GLU A 106 -5.26 -12.26 2.39
N ARG A 107 -4.84 -13.52 2.48
CA ARG A 107 -4.97 -14.36 3.69
C ARG A 107 -3.99 -13.99 4.80
N LEU A 108 -2.91 -13.27 4.49
CA LEU A 108 -1.98 -12.82 5.52
C LEU A 108 -2.66 -11.84 6.47
N PRO A 109 -2.37 -11.92 7.78
CA PRO A 109 -2.78 -10.89 8.72
C PRO A 109 -2.25 -9.52 8.28
N ASP A 110 -3.01 -8.45 8.52
CA ASP A 110 -2.65 -7.09 8.11
C ASP A 110 -1.24 -6.68 8.54
N ARG A 111 -0.81 -7.08 9.74
CA ARG A 111 0.53 -6.82 10.26
C ARG A 111 1.66 -7.41 9.41
N LEU A 112 1.40 -8.50 8.69
CA LEU A 112 2.36 -9.16 7.79
C LEU A 112 2.15 -8.73 6.34
N ARG A 113 0.91 -8.53 5.92
CA ARG A 113 0.56 -8.15 4.55
C ARG A 113 1.13 -6.80 4.15
N ILE A 114 1.04 -5.79 5.02
CA ILE A 114 1.55 -4.44 4.72
C ILE A 114 3.07 -4.45 4.46
N PRO A 115 3.93 -5.00 5.33
CA PRO A 115 5.36 -5.09 5.04
C PRO A 115 5.68 -5.86 3.76
N VAL A 116 4.96 -6.95 3.48
CA VAL A 116 5.14 -7.76 2.26
C VAL A 116 4.84 -6.91 1.02
N LEU A 117 3.72 -6.22 0.99
CA LEU A 117 3.33 -5.40 -0.16
C LEU A 117 4.27 -4.20 -0.34
N LEU A 118 4.71 -3.55 0.74
CA LEU A 118 5.69 -2.47 0.64
C LEU A 118 7.03 -2.95 0.10
N HIS A 119 7.50 -4.09 0.56
CA HIS A 119 8.81 -4.61 0.16
C HIS A 119 8.81 -5.20 -1.26
N TYR A 120 7.83 -6.07 -1.58
CA TYR A 120 7.82 -6.81 -2.83
C TYR A 120 7.04 -6.13 -3.96
N SER A 121 5.95 -5.44 -3.67
CA SER A 121 5.12 -4.78 -4.69
C SER A 121 5.49 -3.32 -4.91
N ALA A 122 5.89 -2.61 -3.87
CA ALA A 122 6.33 -1.22 -3.95
C ALA A 122 7.86 -1.09 -4.08
N ASP A 123 8.59 -2.21 -4.09
CA ASP A 123 10.05 -2.27 -4.25
C ASP A 123 10.81 -1.40 -3.24
N MET A 124 10.35 -1.42 -2.00
CA MET A 124 11.00 -0.68 -0.90
C MET A 124 12.00 -1.57 -0.17
N SER A 125 13.15 -1.01 0.17
CA SER A 125 14.13 -1.68 1.03
C SER A 125 13.58 -1.92 2.45
N VAL A 126 14.18 -2.84 3.19
CA VAL A 126 13.80 -3.08 4.60
C VAL A 126 13.90 -1.79 5.42
N ALA A 127 14.93 -0.96 5.18
CA ALA A 127 15.10 0.33 5.85
C ALA A 127 13.96 1.31 5.51
N GLU A 128 13.56 1.39 4.25
CA GLU A 128 12.44 2.23 3.81
C GLU A 128 11.10 1.77 4.39
N VAL A 129 10.85 0.45 4.42
CA VAL A 129 9.65 -0.12 5.06
C VAL A 129 9.65 0.16 6.56
N ALA A 130 10.78 0.02 7.23
CA ALA A 130 10.95 0.34 8.65
C ALA A 130 10.62 1.80 8.95
N ALA A 131 11.13 2.72 8.16
CA ALA A 131 10.83 4.14 8.25
C ALA A 131 9.33 4.43 7.98
N ALA A 132 8.76 3.82 6.96
CA ALA A 132 7.34 3.97 6.60
C ALA A 132 6.40 3.50 7.71
N LEU A 133 6.70 2.37 8.33
CA LEU A 133 5.88 1.77 9.38
C LEU A 133 6.26 2.24 10.79
N LYS A 134 7.29 3.06 10.91
CA LYS A 134 7.85 3.54 12.20
C LYS A 134 8.20 2.38 13.14
N LYS A 135 8.88 1.39 12.59
CA LYS A 135 9.32 0.18 13.30
C LYS A 135 10.82 -0.06 13.10
N PRO A 136 11.49 -0.72 14.04
CA PRO A 136 12.88 -1.14 13.84
C PRO A 136 13.04 -2.08 12.64
N GLU A 137 14.17 -2.01 11.94
CA GLU A 137 14.46 -2.88 10.79
C GLU A 137 14.41 -4.38 11.18
N GLY A 138 14.90 -4.72 12.37
CA GLY A 138 14.83 -6.10 12.89
C GLY A 138 13.39 -6.62 12.98
N THR A 139 12.46 -5.76 13.38
CA THR A 139 11.02 -6.09 13.40
C THR A 139 10.47 -6.34 12.00
N ILE A 140 10.84 -5.51 11.02
CA ILE A 140 10.44 -5.70 9.62
C ILE A 140 11.01 -7.00 9.06
N LYS A 141 12.28 -7.28 9.29
CA LYS A 141 12.91 -8.55 8.87
C LYS A 141 12.17 -9.76 9.43
N ARG A 142 11.79 -9.72 10.70
CA ARG A 142 11.00 -10.78 11.33
C ARG A 142 9.59 -10.91 10.72
N MET A 143 8.92 -9.80 10.47
CA MET A 143 7.59 -9.81 9.82
C MET A 143 7.66 -10.41 8.42
N LEU A 144 8.67 -10.06 7.63
CA LEU A 144 8.88 -10.63 6.30
C LEU A 144 9.24 -12.12 6.37
N TYR A 145 10.01 -12.53 7.36
CA TYR A 145 10.31 -13.94 7.60
C TYR A 145 9.05 -14.73 7.95
N ASP A 146 8.26 -14.26 8.90
CA ASP A 146 7.01 -14.90 9.32
C ASP A 146 6.00 -15.00 8.17
N ALA A 147 5.91 -13.96 7.34
CA ALA A 147 5.06 -13.94 6.15
C ALA A 147 5.49 -15.00 5.14
N ARG A 148 6.80 -15.09 4.84
CA ARG A 148 7.35 -16.10 3.92
C ARG A 148 7.11 -17.52 4.42
N ALA A 149 7.28 -17.77 5.71
CA ALA A 149 7.03 -19.07 6.32
C ALA A 149 5.56 -19.49 6.17
N ARG A 150 4.62 -18.58 6.38
CA ARG A 150 3.17 -18.85 6.18
C ARG A 150 2.84 -19.11 4.72
N LEU A 151 3.35 -18.30 3.81
CA LEU A 151 3.14 -18.47 2.38
C LEU A 151 3.72 -19.81 1.89
N ALA A 152 4.90 -20.20 2.33
CA ALA A 152 5.52 -21.48 2.02
C ALA A 152 4.66 -22.66 2.52
N SER A 153 4.18 -22.60 3.75
CA SER A 153 3.30 -23.64 4.33
C SER A 153 2.02 -23.82 3.49
N TRP A 154 1.38 -22.75 3.07
CA TRP A 154 0.18 -22.85 2.22
C TRP A 154 0.44 -23.38 0.82
N LEU A 155 1.66 -23.18 0.30
CA LEU A 155 2.10 -23.76 -0.95
C LEU A 155 2.24 -25.29 -0.89
N GLU A 156 2.71 -25.79 0.25
CA GLU A 156 2.86 -27.23 0.49
C GLU A 156 1.50 -27.91 0.72
N ASP A 157 0.59 -27.26 1.44
CA ASP A 157 -0.76 -27.79 1.72
C ASP A 157 -1.69 -27.76 0.50
N GLY A 158 -1.37 -26.96 -0.52
CA GLY A 158 -2.15 -26.83 -1.76
C GLY A 158 -1.76 -27.77 -2.90
N ARG A 159 -0.84 -28.73 -2.67
CA ARG A 159 -0.44 -29.76 -3.65
C ARG A 159 -1.20 -31.05 -3.54
#